data_7aed3431dfba2b06e7e761e494006823
#
_entry.id   7aed3431dfba2b06e7e761e494006823
#
_cell.length_a   1.000
_cell.length_b   1.000
_cell.length_c   1.000
_cell.angle_alpha   90.00
_cell.angle_beta   90.00
_cell.angle_gamma   90.00
#
_symmetry.space_group_name_H-M   'P 1'
#
loop_
_entity.id
_entity.type
_entity.pdbx_description
1 polymer ?
#
loop_
_entity_poly.entity_id
_entity_poly.type
_entity_poly.pdbx_seq_one_letter_code
_entity_poly.pdbx_strand_id
1 'polypeptide(L)'
;TLYKDTFWQAYREVNKRFCETICRLIGPEDKVWVQDYQLMLLPGMLREAVPDLCIGYFHHIPFPSYELFRILPERAEILKGLLGADFIAFHTHDYMRHFISAVERVLRMNFKLDEIQLGNRVVRIDALPMGINYDLYHNASTQPEVRQAVDRTRKLFGDHKLILSVDRLDYSKGILHRLRGFAAFLEHHPEYHGKIALAMIIVPSRD
;
A
#
# COMPACT_ATOMS: atom_id res chain seq x y z
N THR A 1 -16.18 -13.46 -8.13
CA THR A 1 -16.13 -12.58 -6.94
C THR A 1 -17.54 -12.39 -6.46
N LEU A 2 -17.85 -12.84 -5.25
CA LEU A 2 -19.17 -12.65 -4.65
C LEU A 2 -19.24 -11.21 -4.13
N TYR A 3 -19.74 -10.31 -4.96
CA TYR A 3 -20.10 -8.97 -4.53
C TYR A 3 -21.34 -9.04 -3.63
N LYS A 4 -21.28 -8.42 -2.46
CA LYS A 4 -22.41 -8.33 -1.51
C LYS A 4 -22.57 -6.88 -1.08
N ASP A 5 -23.75 -6.31 -1.24
CA ASP A 5 -24.08 -4.95 -0.81
C ASP A 5 -23.78 -4.71 0.68
N THR A 6 -23.91 -5.77 1.50
CA THR A 6 -23.57 -5.71 2.92
C THR A 6 -22.10 -5.36 3.20
N PHE A 7 -21.17 -5.76 2.34
CA PHE A 7 -19.75 -5.42 2.49
C PHE A 7 -19.50 -3.95 2.22
N TRP A 8 -20.17 -3.41 1.20
CA TRP A 8 -20.09 -1.98 0.91
C TRP A 8 -20.69 -1.12 2.03
N GLN A 9 -21.83 -1.53 2.57
CA GLN A 9 -22.45 -0.86 3.71
C GLN A 9 -21.53 -0.85 4.93
N ALA A 10 -20.89 -1.99 5.24
CA ALA A 10 -19.90 -2.08 6.31
C ALA A 10 -18.70 -1.16 6.07
N TYR A 11 -18.20 -1.09 4.83
CA TYR A 11 -17.11 -0.20 4.45
C TYR A 11 -17.48 1.28 4.66
N ARG A 12 -18.68 1.69 4.23
CA ARG A 12 -19.21 3.06 4.46
C ARG A 12 -19.34 3.37 5.96
N GLU A 13 -19.89 2.44 6.72
CA GLU A 13 -20.06 2.60 8.17
C GLU A 13 -18.73 2.78 8.90
N VAL A 14 -17.70 2.01 8.53
CA VAL A 14 -16.35 2.17 9.10
C VAL A 14 -15.80 3.56 8.78
N ASN A 15 -15.86 4.00 7.51
CA ASN A 15 -15.39 5.34 7.12
C ASN A 15 -16.15 6.44 7.88
N LYS A 16 -17.45 6.28 8.06
CA LYS A 16 -18.29 7.21 8.84
C LYS A 16 -17.85 7.30 10.31
N ARG A 17 -17.59 6.17 10.96
CA ARG A 17 -17.10 6.15 12.35
C ARG A 17 -15.75 6.83 12.50
N PHE A 18 -14.85 6.64 11.53
CA PHE A 18 -13.59 7.38 11.49
C PHE A 18 -13.83 8.89 11.35
N CYS A 19 -14.71 9.31 10.45
CA CYS A 19 -15.08 10.71 10.29
C CYS A 19 -15.63 11.32 11.59
N GLU A 20 -16.62 10.69 12.21
CA GLU A 20 -17.22 11.14 13.46
C GLU A 20 -16.20 11.24 14.61
N THR A 21 -15.24 10.31 14.65
CA THR A 21 -14.20 10.31 15.68
C THR A 21 -13.21 11.44 15.43
N ILE A 22 -12.75 11.61 14.19
CA ILE A 22 -11.81 12.67 13.82
C ILE A 22 -12.43 14.04 14.07
N CYS A 23 -13.69 14.28 13.66
CA CYS A 23 -14.37 15.56 13.88
C CYS A 23 -14.48 15.96 15.36
N ARG A 24 -14.44 14.99 16.29
CA ARG A 24 -14.39 15.27 17.74
C ARG A 24 -13.00 15.59 18.28
N LEU A 25 -11.97 15.21 17.57
CA LEU A 25 -10.58 15.30 18.02
C LEU A 25 -9.83 16.48 17.43
N ILE A 26 -10.18 16.92 16.21
CA ILE A 26 -9.45 17.95 15.47
C ILE A 26 -9.75 19.35 15.99
N GLY A 27 -8.69 20.17 16.07
CA GLY A 27 -8.74 21.61 16.30
C GLY A 27 -8.61 22.42 14.99
N PRO A 28 -8.72 23.75 15.07
CA PRO A 28 -8.73 24.63 13.88
C PRO A 28 -7.48 24.58 13.01
N GLU A 29 -6.32 24.26 13.59
CA GLU A 29 -5.02 24.24 12.90
C GLU A 29 -4.56 22.84 12.51
N ASP A 30 -5.37 21.81 12.81
CA ASP A 30 -5.00 20.44 12.55
C ASP A 30 -5.11 20.11 11.04
N LYS A 31 -4.24 19.18 10.63
CA LYS A 31 -4.24 18.59 9.30
C LYS A 31 -4.50 17.10 9.42
N VAL A 32 -5.32 16.55 8.55
CA VAL A 32 -5.63 15.12 8.57
C VAL A 32 -4.93 14.45 7.40
N TRP A 33 -4.14 13.41 7.70
CA TRP A 33 -3.51 12.59 6.67
C TRP A 33 -4.11 11.19 6.68
N VAL A 34 -5.00 10.95 5.72
CA VAL A 34 -5.71 9.68 5.55
C VAL A 34 -4.84 8.68 4.80
N GLN A 35 -4.83 7.42 5.27
CA GLN A 35 -3.96 6.38 4.74
C GLN A 35 -4.78 5.23 4.14
N ASP A 36 -4.46 4.90 2.88
CA ASP A 36 -4.73 3.67 2.19
C ASP A 36 -6.22 3.33 1.89
N TYR A 37 -6.42 2.23 1.16
CA TYR A 37 -7.69 1.82 0.54
C TYR A 37 -8.84 1.56 1.51
N GLN A 38 -8.54 1.33 2.78
CA GLN A 38 -9.58 1.14 3.80
C GLN A 38 -10.42 2.39 4.05
N LEU A 39 -9.90 3.58 3.73
CA LEU A 39 -10.48 4.87 4.09
C LEU A 39 -10.68 5.80 2.88
N MET A 40 -11.00 5.24 1.71
CA MET A 40 -11.15 6.04 0.49
C MET A 40 -12.37 6.98 0.49
N LEU A 41 -13.39 6.72 1.32
CA LEU A 41 -14.54 7.62 1.45
C LEU A 41 -14.32 8.71 2.50
N LEU A 42 -13.40 8.50 3.41
CA LEU A 42 -13.17 9.36 4.56
C LEU A 42 -12.81 10.82 4.17
N PRO A 43 -11.96 11.10 3.19
CA PRO A 43 -11.67 12.49 2.81
C PRO A 43 -12.92 13.26 2.37
N GLY A 44 -13.82 12.62 1.62
CA GLY A 44 -15.09 13.22 1.21
C GLY A 44 -16.00 13.51 2.40
N MET A 45 -16.16 12.56 3.32
CA MET A 45 -16.96 12.73 4.53
C MET A 45 -16.41 13.83 5.45
N LEU A 46 -15.08 13.90 5.61
CA LEU A 46 -14.43 14.97 6.38
C LEU A 46 -14.62 16.34 5.72
N ARG A 47 -14.54 16.42 4.38
CA ARG A 47 -14.75 17.66 3.65
C ARG A 47 -16.18 18.19 3.78
N GLU A 48 -17.18 17.29 3.79
CA GLU A 48 -18.57 17.66 4.04
C GLU A 48 -18.79 18.16 5.47
N ALA A 49 -18.16 17.50 6.45
CA ALA A 49 -18.30 17.85 7.88
C ALA A 49 -17.51 19.11 8.28
N VAL A 50 -16.31 19.30 7.72
CA VAL A 50 -15.38 20.40 8.03
C VAL A 50 -14.82 20.96 6.72
N PRO A 51 -15.50 21.92 6.09
CA PRO A 51 -15.18 22.41 4.72
C PRO A 51 -13.76 22.94 4.55
N ASP A 52 -13.16 23.55 5.56
CA ASP A 52 -11.85 24.20 5.49
C ASP A 52 -10.70 23.31 6.00
N LEU A 53 -10.97 22.04 6.37
CA LEU A 53 -9.96 21.12 6.86
C LEU A 53 -8.91 20.82 5.79
N CYS A 54 -7.63 20.90 6.15
CA CYS A 54 -6.53 20.47 5.29
C CYS A 54 -6.43 18.93 5.33
N ILE A 55 -6.69 18.27 4.18
CA ILE A 55 -6.76 16.81 4.08
C ILE A 55 -5.77 16.32 3.04
N GLY A 56 -4.81 15.47 3.48
CA GLY A 56 -3.97 14.67 2.62
C GLY A 56 -4.47 13.23 2.55
N TYR A 57 -4.27 12.57 1.43
CA TYR A 57 -4.53 11.14 1.25
C TYR A 57 -3.34 10.44 0.57
N PHE A 58 -2.93 9.29 1.09
CA PHE A 58 -1.89 8.47 0.48
C PHE A 58 -2.40 7.05 0.18
N HIS A 59 -2.24 6.61 -1.05
CA HIS A 59 -2.64 5.27 -1.50
C HIS A 59 -1.43 4.33 -1.56
N HIS A 60 -1.39 3.32 -0.67
CA HIS A 60 -0.22 2.46 -0.51
C HIS A 60 -0.17 1.25 -1.44
N ILE A 61 -1.32 0.78 -1.93
CA ILE A 61 -1.38 -0.33 -2.88
C ILE A 61 -1.42 0.18 -4.33
N PRO A 62 -1.15 -0.66 -5.33
CA PRO A 62 -1.33 -0.28 -6.72
C PRO A 62 -2.76 0.19 -7.01
N PHE A 63 -2.93 1.43 -7.47
CA PHE A 63 -4.22 1.84 -7.99
C PHE A 63 -4.45 1.13 -9.34
N PRO A 64 -5.58 0.39 -9.51
CA PRO A 64 -5.81 -0.41 -10.69
C PRO A 64 -6.03 0.46 -11.93
N SER A 65 -5.69 -0.08 -13.10
CA SER A 65 -6.02 0.57 -14.36
C SER A 65 -7.53 0.79 -14.48
N TYR A 66 -7.93 1.77 -15.28
CA TYR A 66 -9.35 2.05 -15.53
C TYR A 66 -10.14 0.80 -15.95
N GLU A 67 -9.55 -0.07 -16.76
CA GLU A 67 -10.20 -1.27 -17.27
C GLU A 67 -10.60 -2.24 -16.15
N LEU A 68 -9.83 -2.31 -15.09
CA LEU A 68 -10.15 -3.07 -13.88
C LEU A 68 -11.06 -2.28 -12.94
N PHE A 69 -10.75 -1.00 -12.71
CA PHE A 69 -11.49 -0.16 -11.77
C PHE A 69 -12.95 0.03 -12.18
N ARG A 70 -13.24 0.13 -13.48
CA ARG A 70 -14.60 0.33 -14.01
C ARG A 70 -15.59 -0.79 -13.64
N ILE A 71 -15.09 -1.96 -13.22
CA ILE A 71 -15.92 -3.12 -12.84
C ILE A 71 -16.59 -2.89 -11.47
N LEU A 72 -16.00 -2.03 -10.61
CA LEU A 72 -16.56 -1.73 -9.30
C LEU A 72 -17.86 -0.93 -9.44
N PRO A 73 -18.99 -1.41 -8.88
CA PRO A 73 -20.25 -0.65 -8.89
C PRO A 73 -20.10 0.73 -8.26
N GLU A 74 -19.39 0.82 -7.14
CA GLU A 74 -19.21 2.04 -6.31
C GLU A 74 -18.06 2.94 -6.76
N ARG A 75 -17.48 2.68 -7.92
CA ARG A 75 -16.33 3.43 -8.47
C ARG A 75 -16.49 4.95 -8.41
N ALA A 76 -17.70 5.46 -8.69
CA ALA A 76 -17.95 6.90 -8.66
C ALA A 76 -17.95 7.44 -7.22
N GLU A 77 -18.50 6.72 -6.26
CA GLU A 77 -18.51 7.10 -4.85
C GLU A 77 -17.09 7.10 -4.28
N ILE A 78 -16.29 6.07 -4.59
CA ILE A 78 -14.88 5.99 -4.18
C ILE A 78 -14.09 7.20 -4.70
N LEU A 79 -14.20 7.51 -6.00
CA LEU A 79 -13.47 8.64 -6.58
C LEU A 79 -13.91 9.98 -5.98
N LYS A 80 -15.21 10.19 -5.77
CA LYS A 80 -15.72 11.38 -5.09
C LYS A 80 -15.21 11.50 -3.67
N GLY A 81 -15.17 10.38 -2.94
CA GLY A 81 -14.60 10.31 -1.61
C GLY A 81 -13.14 10.76 -1.58
N LEU A 82 -12.31 10.21 -2.46
CA LEU A 82 -10.90 10.57 -2.58
C LEU A 82 -10.70 12.04 -2.93
N LEU A 83 -11.49 12.58 -3.83
CA LEU A 83 -11.45 13.99 -4.24
C LEU A 83 -11.88 14.97 -3.13
N GLY A 84 -12.31 14.49 -1.98
CA GLY A 84 -12.47 15.31 -0.76
C GLY A 84 -11.14 15.80 -0.18
N ALA A 85 -10.02 15.14 -0.48
CA ALA A 85 -8.69 15.57 -0.09
C ALA A 85 -8.22 16.80 -0.90
N ASP A 86 -7.27 17.55 -0.35
CA ASP A 86 -6.56 18.64 -1.05
C ASP A 86 -5.34 18.11 -1.79
N PHE A 87 -4.75 17.05 -1.25
CA PHE A 87 -3.59 16.39 -1.83
C PHE A 87 -3.76 14.87 -1.82
N ILE A 88 -3.54 14.23 -2.97
CA ILE A 88 -3.63 12.78 -3.14
C ILE A 88 -2.29 12.28 -3.67
N ALA A 89 -1.67 11.32 -2.98
CA ALA A 89 -0.39 10.77 -3.37
C ALA A 89 -0.42 9.27 -3.61
N PHE A 90 0.44 8.84 -4.54
CA PHE A 90 0.67 7.45 -4.92
C PHE A 90 2.16 7.12 -4.87
N HIS A 91 2.53 5.83 -4.83
CA HIS A 91 3.92 5.42 -4.88
C HIS A 91 4.61 5.66 -6.22
N THR A 92 3.86 5.56 -7.32
CA THR A 92 4.41 5.64 -8.67
C THR A 92 3.56 6.52 -9.57
N HIS A 93 4.19 7.07 -10.61
CA HIS A 93 3.48 7.82 -11.65
C HIS A 93 2.43 6.98 -12.39
N ASP A 94 2.63 5.68 -12.54
CA ASP A 94 1.65 4.81 -13.20
C ASP A 94 0.35 4.71 -12.39
N TYR A 95 0.46 4.56 -11.06
CA TYR A 95 -0.73 4.53 -10.18
C TYR A 95 -1.45 5.87 -10.16
N MET A 96 -0.71 6.98 -10.16
CA MET A 96 -1.25 8.32 -10.31
C MET A 96 -2.02 8.47 -11.63
N ARG A 97 -1.43 8.06 -12.76
CA ARG A 97 -2.07 8.08 -14.08
C ARG A 97 -3.34 7.22 -14.14
N HIS A 98 -3.31 6.05 -13.50
CA HIS A 98 -4.49 5.19 -13.42
C HIS A 98 -5.64 5.87 -12.68
N PHE A 99 -5.34 6.54 -11.57
CA PHE A 99 -6.32 7.32 -10.82
C PHE A 99 -6.88 8.49 -11.65
N ILE A 100 -6.02 9.30 -12.25
CA ILE A 100 -6.42 10.41 -13.13
C ILE A 100 -7.34 9.90 -14.25
N SER A 101 -6.92 8.85 -14.97
CA SER A 101 -7.74 8.24 -16.03
C SER A 101 -9.08 7.72 -15.53
N ALA A 102 -9.15 7.18 -14.32
CA ALA A 102 -10.40 6.74 -13.71
C ALA A 102 -11.33 7.94 -13.41
N VAL A 103 -10.80 9.03 -12.84
CA VAL A 103 -11.57 10.25 -12.56
C VAL A 103 -12.11 10.86 -13.85
N GLU A 104 -11.27 11.03 -14.87
CA GLU A 104 -11.66 11.59 -16.15
C GLU A 104 -12.80 10.80 -16.82
N ARG A 105 -12.69 9.47 -16.83
CA ARG A 105 -13.64 8.60 -17.53
C ARG A 105 -14.93 8.35 -16.73
N VAL A 106 -14.84 8.22 -15.41
CA VAL A 106 -16.00 7.92 -14.55
C VAL A 106 -16.76 9.19 -14.17
N LEU A 107 -16.04 10.24 -13.75
CA LEU A 107 -16.64 11.49 -13.26
C LEU A 107 -16.73 12.56 -14.34
N ARG A 108 -16.11 12.34 -15.52
CA ARG A 108 -16.03 13.29 -16.64
C ARG A 108 -15.44 14.64 -16.23
N MET A 109 -14.43 14.60 -15.37
CA MET A 109 -13.68 15.75 -14.89
C MET A 109 -12.33 15.79 -15.59
N ASN A 110 -11.85 16.98 -15.97
CA ASN A 110 -10.57 17.13 -16.64
C ASN A 110 -9.51 17.65 -15.69
N PHE A 111 -8.31 17.06 -15.78
CA PHE A 111 -7.12 17.54 -15.10
C PHE A 111 -6.36 18.55 -15.97
N LYS A 112 -5.77 19.52 -15.31
CA LYS A 112 -4.76 20.40 -15.92
C LYS A 112 -3.43 20.09 -15.23
N LEU A 113 -2.54 19.43 -15.96
CA LEU A 113 -1.36 18.79 -15.36
C LEU A 113 -1.83 17.78 -14.29
N ASP A 114 -1.36 17.93 -13.06
CA ASP A 114 -1.64 17.03 -11.93
C ASP A 114 -2.65 17.66 -10.94
N GLU A 115 -3.46 18.62 -11.41
CA GLU A 115 -4.44 19.37 -10.60
C GLU A 115 -5.84 19.32 -11.21
N ILE A 116 -6.84 19.25 -10.34
CA ILE A 116 -8.24 19.37 -10.71
C ILE A 116 -8.91 20.49 -9.91
N GLN A 117 -9.63 21.36 -10.61
CA GLN A 117 -10.40 22.42 -9.98
C GLN A 117 -11.79 21.90 -9.60
N LEU A 118 -12.14 21.97 -8.32
CA LEU A 118 -13.44 21.61 -7.78
C LEU A 118 -14.09 22.81 -7.08
N GLY A 119 -14.86 23.59 -7.82
CA GLY A 119 -15.40 24.85 -7.31
C GLY A 119 -14.29 25.80 -6.91
N ASN A 120 -14.25 26.18 -5.64
CA ASN A 120 -13.22 27.08 -5.09
C ASN A 120 -11.95 26.35 -4.61
N ARG A 121 -11.89 25.05 -4.73
CA ARG A 121 -10.79 24.23 -4.23
C ARG A 121 -10.03 23.55 -5.37
N VAL A 122 -8.72 23.44 -5.20
CA VAL A 122 -7.84 22.68 -6.08
C VAL A 122 -7.46 21.38 -5.37
N VAL A 123 -7.57 20.24 -6.03
CA VAL A 123 -7.00 18.97 -5.59
C VAL A 123 -5.76 18.70 -6.40
N ARG A 124 -4.64 18.56 -5.71
CA ARG A 124 -3.35 18.20 -6.31
C ARG A 124 -3.08 16.71 -6.17
N ILE A 125 -2.55 16.11 -7.22
CA ILE A 125 -2.21 14.69 -7.26
C ILE A 125 -0.74 14.54 -7.62
N ASP A 126 -0.02 13.66 -6.91
CA ASP A 126 1.42 13.48 -7.16
C ASP A 126 1.86 12.03 -6.90
N ALA A 127 3.03 11.71 -7.44
CA ALA A 127 3.72 10.47 -7.14
C ALA A 127 4.85 10.72 -6.14
N LEU A 128 4.69 10.19 -4.93
CA LEU A 128 5.66 10.30 -3.84
C LEU A 128 6.21 8.91 -3.51
N PRO A 129 7.30 8.46 -4.17
CA PRO A 129 7.91 7.18 -3.88
C PRO A 129 8.42 7.14 -2.44
N MET A 130 8.09 6.09 -1.70
CA MET A 130 8.68 5.87 -0.38
C MET A 130 10.11 5.37 -0.52
N GLY A 131 11.02 5.99 0.20
CA GLY A 131 12.40 5.57 0.32
C GLY A 131 12.66 4.67 1.52
N ILE A 132 13.94 4.40 1.75
CA ILE A 132 14.46 3.75 2.96
C ILE A 132 15.58 4.60 3.55
N ASN A 133 15.94 4.35 4.81
CA ASN A 133 17.16 4.91 5.37
C ASN A 133 18.37 4.20 4.77
N TYR A 134 18.84 4.71 3.63
CA TYR A 134 19.95 4.12 2.87
C TYR A 134 21.21 3.94 3.71
N ASP A 135 21.59 4.95 4.48
CA ASP A 135 22.83 4.94 5.25
C ASP A 135 22.81 3.85 6.34
N LEU A 136 21.65 3.64 6.98
CA LEU A 136 21.48 2.57 7.96
C LEU A 136 21.75 1.20 7.35
N TYR A 137 21.19 0.91 6.19
CA TYR A 137 21.34 -0.40 5.54
C TYR A 137 22.68 -0.55 4.84
N HIS A 138 23.18 0.49 4.17
CA HIS A 138 24.46 0.48 3.47
C HIS A 138 25.62 0.24 4.45
N ASN A 139 25.62 0.91 5.58
CA ASN A 139 26.67 0.83 6.58
C ASN A 139 26.46 -0.30 7.60
N ALA A 140 25.36 -1.07 7.52
CA ALA A 140 25.05 -2.12 8.49
C ALA A 140 26.17 -3.16 8.63
N SER A 141 26.83 -3.53 7.54
CA SER A 141 27.93 -4.51 7.54
C SER A 141 29.17 -4.08 8.33
N THR A 142 29.30 -2.79 8.64
CA THR A 142 30.42 -2.26 9.46
C THR A 142 30.14 -2.33 10.96
N GLN A 143 28.89 -2.53 11.36
CA GLN A 143 28.47 -2.55 12.76
C GLN A 143 28.88 -3.88 13.43
N PRO A 144 29.43 -3.84 14.67
CA PRO A 144 29.91 -5.05 15.36
C PRO A 144 28.83 -6.11 15.57
N GLU A 145 27.59 -5.68 15.90
CA GLU A 145 26.44 -6.56 16.13
C GLU A 145 26.05 -7.32 14.86
N VAL A 146 26.08 -6.62 13.72
CA VAL A 146 25.77 -7.21 12.41
C VAL A 146 26.87 -8.21 12.01
N ARG A 147 28.15 -7.89 12.24
CA ARG A 147 29.26 -8.81 11.99
C ARG A 147 29.14 -10.09 12.83
N GLN A 148 28.83 -9.96 14.11
CA GLN A 148 28.59 -11.13 14.97
C GLN A 148 27.41 -11.98 14.49
N ALA A 149 26.32 -11.34 14.00
CA ALA A 149 25.18 -12.05 13.44
C ALA A 149 25.57 -12.79 12.15
N VAL A 150 26.36 -12.16 11.27
CA VAL A 150 26.90 -12.78 10.05
C VAL A 150 27.74 -14.02 10.40
N ASP A 151 28.64 -13.92 11.38
CA ASP A 151 29.49 -15.04 11.79
C ASP A 151 28.66 -16.19 12.38
N ARG A 152 27.65 -15.92 13.17
CA ARG A 152 26.70 -16.93 13.66
C ARG A 152 25.95 -17.62 12.51
N THR A 153 25.48 -16.84 11.55
CA THR A 153 24.76 -17.36 10.38
C THR A 153 25.67 -18.22 9.52
N ARG A 154 26.93 -17.80 9.29
CA ARG A 154 27.93 -18.61 8.56
C ARG A 154 28.20 -19.94 9.24
N LYS A 155 28.31 -19.94 10.56
CA LYS A 155 28.48 -21.20 11.33
C LYS A 155 27.29 -22.14 11.20
N LEU A 156 26.07 -21.59 11.10
CA LEU A 156 24.84 -22.38 10.98
C LEU A 156 24.71 -23.05 9.60
N PHE A 157 25.04 -22.29 8.53
CA PHE A 157 24.85 -22.76 7.16
C PHE A 157 26.12 -23.31 6.49
N GLY A 158 27.32 -23.13 7.10
CA GLY A 158 28.58 -23.57 6.54
C GLY A 158 28.80 -23.01 5.12
N ASP A 159 29.24 -23.91 4.22
CA ASP A 159 29.54 -23.57 2.83
C ASP A 159 28.33 -23.63 1.88
N HIS A 160 27.12 -23.82 2.43
CA HIS A 160 25.90 -23.86 1.60
C HIS A 160 25.66 -22.52 0.91
N LYS A 161 25.26 -22.59 -0.35
CA LYS A 161 24.66 -21.43 -1.04
C LYS A 161 23.35 -21.11 -0.37
N LEU A 162 23.18 -19.86 0.07
CA LEU A 162 22.00 -19.45 0.83
C LEU A 162 21.03 -18.67 -0.08
N ILE A 163 19.80 -19.16 -0.14
CA ILE A 163 18.65 -18.41 -0.67
C ILE A 163 17.94 -17.80 0.52
N LEU A 164 17.87 -16.45 0.56
CA LEU A 164 17.18 -15.73 1.63
C LEU A 164 15.78 -15.30 1.19
N SER A 165 14.83 -15.50 2.09
CA SER A 165 13.46 -15.01 1.94
C SER A 165 13.01 -14.34 3.24
N VAL A 166 12.53 -13.10 3.15
CA VAL A 166 12.04 -12.32 4.30
C VAL A 166 10.64 -11.82 3.98
N ASP A 167 9.64 -12.30 4.69
CA ASP A 167 8.24 -11.95 4.43
C ASP A 167 7.41 -11.96 5.72
N ARG A 168 6.25 -11.33 5.67
CA ARG A 168 5.19 -11.58 6.65
C ARG A 168 4.48 -12.90 6.31
N LEU A 169 3.94 -13.56 7.32
CA LEU A 169 3.08 -14.75 7.15
C LEU A 169 1.72 -14.30 6.56
N ASP A 170 1.68 -14.18 5.25
CA ASP A 170 0.53 -13.72 4.48
C ASP A 170 0.42 -14.58 3.21
N TYR A 171 -0.80 -14.99 2.86
CA TYR A 171 -1.05 -15.82 1.67
C TYR A 171 -0.58 -15.16 0.37
N SER A 172 -0.67 -13.82 0.29
CA SER A 172 -0.24 -13.05 -0.89
C SER A 172 1.27 -13.10 -1.14
N LYS A 173 2.08 -13.53 -0.14
CA LYS A 173 3.54 -13.68 -0.26
C LYS A 173 3.96 -15.00 -0.91
N GLY A 174 3.02 -15.90 -1.18
CA GLY A 174 3.28 -17.15 -1.88
C GLY A 174 4.26 -18.09 -1.17
N ILE A 175 4.29 -18.08 0.17
CA ILE A 175 5.24 -18.86 0.98
C ILE A 175 5.17 -20.34 0.62
N LEU A 176 3.97 -20.89 0.54
CA LEU A 176 3.79 -22.30 0.18
C LEU A 176 4.26 -22.63 -1.24
N HIS A 177 4.04 -21.71 -2.19
CA HIS A 177 4.51 -21.87 -3.57
C HIS A 177 6.04 -21.84 -3.63
N ARG A 178 6.68 -20.99 -2.83
CA ARG A 178 8.15 -20.90 -2.73
C ARG A 178 8.74 -22.18 -2.16
N LEU A 179 8.14 -22.76 -1.12
CA LEU A 179 8.56 -24.06 -0.57
C LEU A 179 8.42 -25.20 -1.60
N ARG A 180 7.29 -25.25 -2.29
CA ARG A 180 7.06 -26.24 -3.37
C ARG A 180 8.04 -26.06 -4.53
N GLY A 181 8.30 -24.80 -4.93
CA GLY A 181 9.28 -24.49 -5.97
C GLY A 181 10.70 -24.91 -5.56
N PHE A 182 11.08 -24.70 -4.31
CA PHE A 182 12.39 -25.15 -3.81
C PHE A 182 12.49 -26.68 -3.74
N ALA A 183 11.44 -27.37 -3.32
CA ALA A 183 11.38 -28.83 -3.34
C ALA A 183 11.52 -29.37 -4.76
N ALA A 184 10.74 -28.86 -5.71
CA ALA A 184 10.83 -29.24 -7.13
C ALA A 184 12.23 -28.95 -7.72
N PHE A 185 12.85 -27.83 -7.33
CA PHE A 185 14.23 -27.54 -7.74
C PHE A 185 15.19 -28.62 -7.26
N LEU A 186 15.10 -29.06 -6.01
CA LEU A 186 15.97 -30.11 -5.49
C LEU A 186 15.71 -31.46 -6.14
N GLU A 187 14.46 -31.79 -6.48
CA GLU A 187 14.10 -33.01 -7.20
C GLU A 187 14.71 -33.06 -8.62
N HIS A 188 14.71 -31.91 -9.32
CA HIS A 188 15.25 -31.82 -10.68
C HIS A 188 16.79 -31.63 -10.72
N HIS A 189 17.39 -31.24 -9.60
CA HIS A 189 18.80 -30.88 -9.49
C HIS A 189 19.48 -31.56 -8.30
N PRO A 190 19.64 -32.90 -8.35
CA PRO A 190 20.27 -33.66 -7.23
C PRO A 190 21.69 -33.18 -6.89
N GLU A 191 22.40 -32.60 -7.84
CA GLU A 191 23.75 -32.06 -7.66
C GLU A 191 23.82 -30.91 -6.62
N TYR A 192 22.68 -30.31 -6.24
CA TYR A 192 22.58 -29.28 -5.21
C TYR A 192 22.21 -29.81 -3.83
N HIS A 193 21.93 -31.13 -3.68
CA HIS A 193 21.65 -31.71 -2.37
C HIS A 193 22.83 -31.51 -1.45
N GLY A 194 22.60 -31.00 -0.25
CA GLY A 194 23.64 -30.68 0.74
C GLY A 194 24.55 -29.50 0.38
N LYS A 195 24.24 -28.74 -0.69
CA LYS A 195 25.02 -27.57 -1.15
C LYS A 195 24.26 -26.25 -1.13
N ILE A 196 22.96 -26.30 -0.96
CA ILE A 196 22.08 -25.13 -0.95
C ILE A 196 21.11 -25.18 0.21
N ALA A 197 20.82 -24.03 0.81
CA ALA A 197 19.85 -23.89 1.88
C ALA A 197 18.87 -22.75 1.57
N LEU A 198 17.60 -22.96 1.91
CA LEU A 198 16.57 -21.91 1.88
C LEU A 198 16.34 -21.42 3.32
N ALA A 199 16.77 -20.20 3.62
CA ALA A 199 16.48 -19.52 4.88
C ALA A 199 15.26 -18.63 4.73
N MET A 200 14.22 -18.93 5.48
CA MET A 200 12.98 -18.16 5.47
C MET A 200 12.76 -17.48 6.82
N ILE A 201 12.79 -16.13 6.81
CA ILE A 201 12.42 -15.32 7.97
C ILE A 201 10.96 -14.90 7.76
N ILE A 202 10.08 -15.49 8.55
CA ILE A 202 8.63 -15.27 8.43
C ILE A 202 8.15 -14.64 9.72
N VAL A 203 7.67 -13.39 9.62
CA VAL A 203 7.10 -12.67 10.76
C VAL A 203 5.58 -12.88 10.77
N PRO A 204 4.96 -13.17 11.93
CA PRO A 204 3.52 -13.27 12.04
C PRO A 204 2.85 -12.04 11.42
N SER A 205 1.81 -12.28 10.62
CA SER A 205 0.98 -11.21 10.07
C SER A 205 -0.07 -10.78 11.08
N ARG A 206 -0.84 -9.75 10.74
CA ARG A 206 -1.94 -9.28 11.57
C ARG A 206 -2.94 -10.43 11.79
N ASP A 207 -3.32 -10.67 13.04
CA ASP A 207 -4.44 -11.51 13.43
C ASP A 207 -5.76 -10.82 13.12
#